data_3b05002ef0b42a1361f05a343de15815
#
_entry.id   3b05002ef0b42a1361f05a343de15815
#
_cell.length_a   1.000
_cell.length_b   1.000
_cell.length_c   1.000
_cell.angle_alpha   90.00
_cell.angle_beta   90.00
_cell.angle_gamma   90.00
#
_symmetry.space_group_name_H-M   'P 1'
#
loop_
_entity.id
_entity.type
_entity.pdbx_description
1 polymer ?
#
loop_
_entity_poly.entity_id
_entity_poly.type
_entity_poly.pdbx_seq_one_letter_code
_entity_poly.pdbx_strand_id
1 'polypeptide(L)'
;MNGLHREEKTFLAIKEKAPTLVNVSAERIRTELTKLIVSKGSDKLLLAVETGLSAYFLPELEKMLATTQENPHHCFDVGHHSLAAISHINDLGEQAGFRTKERVMLAYAALLHDVAKPDCKQVDDEGIAHFYKHPEYGAKKARGILRRLKFDNETVATVTTLIRYHDRRHENCVLSDEPQPRKAKQAMRRLMNQAGTDLMPLLFTLQQADLLS
;
A
#
# COMPACT_ATOMS: atom_id res chain seq x y z
N MET A 1 -33.94 -16.00 5.87
CA MET A 1 -33.40 -16.82 4.75
C MET A 1 -33.21 -16.05 3.43
N ASN A 2 -33.94 -14.95 3.16
CA ASN A 2 -33.84 -14.24 1.87
C ASN A 2 -32.59 -13.33 1.68
N GLY A 3 -31.86 -12.99 2.72
CA GLY A 3 -30.66 -12.12 2.64
C GLY A 3 -29.45 -12.85 2.06
N LEU A 4 -29.11 -14.00 2.61
CA LEU A 4 -27.96 -14.83 2.18
C LEU A 4 -28.05 -15.24 0.70
N HIS A 5 -29.24 -15.57 0.21
CA HIS A 5 -29.49 -15.91 -1.20
C HIS A 5 -29.30 -14.72 -2.17
N ARG A 6 -29.52 -13.48 -1.70
CA ARG A 6 -29.28 -12.27 -2.51
C ARG A 6 -27.80 -11.97 -2.63
N GLU A 7 -27.04 -12.13 -1.55
CA GLU A 7 -25.59 -11.91 -1.53
C GLU A 7 -24.87 -12.90 -2.44
N GLU A 8 -25.21 -14.18 -2.37
CA GLU A 8 -24.64 -15.22 -3.22
C GLU A 8 -24.92 -14.97 -4.72
N LYS A 9 -26.16 -14.64 -5.08
CA LYS A 9 -26.50 -14.30 -6.48
C LYS A 9 -25.73 -13.08 -6.99
N THR A 10 -25.55 -12.05 -6.15
CA THR A 10 -24.79 -10.87 -6.49
C THR A 10 -23.33 -11.20 -6.68
N PHE A 11 -22.73 -12.00 -5.79
CA PHE A 11 -21.37 -12.48 -5.90
C PHE A 11 -21.11 -13.23 -7.21
N LEU A 12 -21.96 -14.20 -7.54
CA LEU A 12 -21.87 -14.96 -8.79
C LEU A 12 -22.02 -14.08 -10.02
N ALA A 13 -22.94 -13.12 -10.00
CA ALA A 13 -23.12 -12.17 -11.08
C ALA A 13 -21.89 -11.27 -11.28
N ILE A 14 -21.26 -10.81 -10.20
CA ILE A 14 -20.01 -10.04 -10.27
C ILE A 14 -18.92 -10.91 -10.90
N LYS A 15 -18.75 -12.14 -10.44
CA LYS A 15 -17.76 -13.08 -10.97
C LYS A 15 -17.95 -13.36 -12.47
N GLU A 16 -19.20 -13.58 -12.89
CA GLU A 16 -19.53 -13.77 -14.32
C GLU A 16 -19.21 -12.53 -15.16
N LYS A 17 -19.44 -11.33 -14.63
CA LYS A 17 -19.24 -10.08 -15.34
C LYS A 17 -17.81 -9.51 -15.21
N ALA A 18 -16.97 -10.06 -14.32
CA ALA A 18 -15.60 -9.57 -14.13
C ALA A 18 -14.81 -9.39 -15.44
N PRO A 19 -14.87 -10.32 -16.43
CA PRO A 19 -14.16 -10.14 -17.71
C PRO A 19 -14.59 -8.91 -18.50
N THR A 20 -15.81 -8.40 -18.31
CA THR A 20 -16.28 -7.22 -19.03
C THR A 20 -15.57 -5.93 -18.59
N LEU A 21 -14.82 -5.97 -17.48
CA LEU A 21 -14.07 -4.83 -16.96
C LEU A 21 -13.00 -4.33 -17.96
N VAL A 22 -12.54 -5.17 -18.87
CA VAL A 22 -11.61 -4.78 -19.96
C VAL A 22 -12.18 -3.68 -20.86
N ASN A 23 -13.51 -3.52 -20.91
CA ASN A 23 -14.17 -2.48 -21.68
C ASN A 23 -14.36 -1.17 -20.90
N VAL A 24 -13.95 -1.12 -19.64
CA VAL A 24 -14.06 0.08 -18.79
C VAL A 24 -12.76 0.86 -18.86
N SER A 25 -12.82 2.17 -19.06
CA SER A 25 -11.62 3.00 -19.12
C SER A 25 -10.85 3.00 -17.78
N ALA A 26 -9.54 3.11 -17.86
CA ALA A 26 -8.67 3.11 -16.68
C ALA A 26 -8.98 4.29 -15.73
N GLU A 27 -9.40 5.43 -16.27
CA GLU A 27 -9.81 6.62 -15.51
C GLU A 27 -11.05 6.34 -14.67
N ARG A 28 -12.03 5.61 -15.23
CA ARG A 28 -13.24 5.22 -14.51
C ARG A 28 -12.91 4.20 -13.41
N ILE A 29 -12.09 3.21 -13.72
CA ILE A 29 -11.59 2.24 -12.73
C ILE A 29 -10.86 2.98 -11.61
N ARG A 30 -9.93 3.88 -11.94
CA ARG A 30 -9.24 4.72 -10.94
C ARG A 30 -10.21 5.47 -10.04
N THR A 31 -11.23 6.10 -10.63
CA THR A 31 -12.20 6.88 -9.86
C THR A 31 -12.92 6.04 -8.82
N GLU A 32 -13.42 4.86 -9.20
CA GLU A 32 -14.14 3.98 -8.27
C GLU A 32 -13.19 3.33 -7.25
N LEU A 33 -11.99 2.90 -7.68
CA LEU A 33 -10.96 2.38 -6.77
C LEU A 33 -10.55 3.45 -5.74
N THR A 34 -10.35 4.69 -6.18
CA THR A 34 -10.03 5.80 -5.27
C THR A 34 -11.10 6.01 -4.22
N LYS A 35 -12.37 6.06 -4.62
CA LYS A 35 -13.50 6.18 -3.66
C LYS A 35 -13.48 5.04 -2.64
N LEU A 36 -13.20 3.82 -3.09
CA LEU A 36 -13.16 2.65 -2.22
C LEU A 36 -12.04 2.74 -1.19
N ILE A 37 -10.80 3.02 -1.61
CA ILE A 37 -9.64 3.00 -0.72
C ILE A 37 -9.57 4.21 0.23
N VAL A 38 -10.15 5.37 -0.12
CA VAL A 38 -10.22 6.52 0.79
C VAL A 38 -11.43 6.47 1.72
N SER A 39 -12.30 5.47 1.57
CA SER A 39 -13.44 5.21 2.46
C SER A 39 -13.09 4.15 3.51
N LYS A 40 -13.98 3.94 4.48
CA LYS A 40 -13.87 2.83 5.46
C LYS A 40 -14.17 1.44 4.86
N GLY A 41 -14.14 1.30 3.55
CA GLY A 41 -14.49 0.06 2.84
C GLY A 41 -13.33 -0.57 2.07
N SER A 42 -12.08 -0.28 2.44
CA SER A 42 -10.89 -0.85 1.80
C SER A 42 -10.83 -2.39 1.86
N ASP A 43 -11.42 -2.99 2.88
CA ASP A 43 -11.63 -4.43 3.03
C ASP A 43 -12.40 -5.07 1.85
N LYS A 44 -13.27 -4.29 1.18
CA LYS A 44 -14.00 -4.74 -0.01
C LYS A 44 -13.09 -5.03 -1.20
N LEU A 45 -11.81 -4.65 -1.17
CA LEU A 45 -10.82 -5.10 -2.14
C LEU A 45 -10.63 -6.62 -2.09
N LEU A 46 -10.83 -7.26 -0.94
CA LEU A 46 -10.82 -8.73 -0.83
C LEU A 46 -11.93 -9.35 -1.69
N LEU A 47 -13.13 -8.76 -1.68
CA LEU A 47 -14.22 -9.20 -2.53
C LEU A 47 -13.88 -9.07 -4.02
N ALA A 48 -13.13 -8.04 -4.41
CA ALA A 48 -12.67 -7.89 -5.78
C ALA A 48 -11.68 -9.00 -6.18
N VAL A 49 -10.87 -9.49 -5.23
CA VAL A 49 -9.98 -10.65 -5.45
C VAL A 49 -10.80 -11.93 -5.57
N GLU A 50 -11.69 -12.20 -4.63
CA GLU A 50 -12.55 -13.40 -4.60
C GLU A 50 -13.43 -13.55 -5.84
N THR A 51 -13.88 -12.44 -6.39
CA THR A 51 -14.70 -12.41 -7.64
C THR A 51 -13.85 -12.37 -8.91
N GLY A 52 -12.52 -12.27 -8.82
CA GLY A 52 -11.61 -12.15 -9.95
C GLY A 52 -11.62 -10.78 -10.64
N LEU A 53 -12.30 -9.77 -10.05
CA LEU A 53 -12.28 -8.39 -10.57
C LEU A 53 -10.89 -7.78 -10.52
N SER A 54 -10.13 -8.04 -9.43
CA SER A 54 -8.78 -7.50 -9.20
C SER A 54 -7.81 -7.80 -10.34
N ALA A 55 -7.94 -8.95 -10.98
CA ALA A 55 -7.11 -9.37 -12.11
C ALA A 55 -7.10 -8.35 -13.27
N TYR A 56 -8.16 -7.57 -13.43
CA TYR A 56 -8.32 -6.60 -14.51
C TYR A 56 -7.79 -5.21 -14.20
N PHE A 57 -7.57 -4.86 -12.93
CA PHE A 57 -7.10 -3.52 -12.57
C PHE A 57 -5.91 -3.51 -11.60
N LEU A 58 -5.79 -4.49 -10.72
CA LEU A 58 -4.71 -4.60 -9.72
C LEU A 58 -4.34 -6.09 -9.48
N PRO A 59 -3.84 -6.82 -10.51
CA PRO A 59 -3.47 -8.23 -10.36
C PRO A 59 -2.34 -8.45 -9.34
N GLU A 60 -1.59 -7.39 -9.02
CA GLU A 60 -0.54 -7.41 -8.02
C GLU A 60 -1.06 -7.74 -6.62
N LEU A 61 -2.31 -7.34 -6.30
CA LEU A 61 -2.92 -7.59 -4.98
C LEU A 61 -3.08 -9.09 -4.69
N GLU A 62 -3.41 -9.91 -5.69
CA GLU A 62 -3.50 -11.37 -5.53
C GLU A 62 -2.16 -11.97 -5.11
N LYS A 63 -1.06 -11.49 -5.72
CA LYS A 63 0.28 -11.93 -5.35
C LYS A 63 0.67 -11.49 -3.95
N MET A 64 0.26 -10.28 -3.54
CA MET A 64 0.50 -9.78 -2.19
C MET A 64 -0.24 -10.62 -1.15
N LEU A 65 -1.50 -10.97 -1.38
CA LEU A 65 -2.29 -11.85 -0.51
C LEU A 65 -1.76 -13.29 -0.44
N ALA A 66 -1.11 -13.77 -1.50
CA ALA A 66 -0.48 -15.09 -1.53
C ALA A 66 0.92 -15.09 -0.90
N THR A 67 1.44 -13.96 -0.43
CA THR A 67 2.82 -13.84 0.07
C THR A 67 2.82 -13.71 1.60
N THR A 68 3.17 -14.79 2.25
CA THR A 68 3.42 -14.86 3.70
C THR A 68 4.74 -14.19 4.05
N GLN A 69 4.83 -13.66 5.27
CA GLN A 69 6.01 -12.89 5.68
C GLN A 69 6.99 -13.69 6.57
N GLU A 70 6.63 -14.89 7.04
CA GLU A 70 7.44 -15.79 7.90
C GLU A 70 8.41 -15.03 8.83
N ASN A 71 7.86 -14.05 9.55
CA ASN A 71 8.60 -13.23 10.50
C ASN A 71 7.77 -13.12 11.77
N PRO A 72 8.35 -13.35 12.97
CA PRO A 72 7.64 -13.27 14.25
C PRO A 72 6.93 -11.91 14.49
N HIS A 73 7.34 -10.88 13.78
CA HIS A 73 6.79 -9.53 13.91
C HIS A 73 5.60 -9.25 12.97
N HIS A 74 5.24 -10.16 12.07
CA HIS A 74 4.16 -9.97 11.11
C HIS A 74 3.11 -11.08 11.24
N CYS A 75 1.90 -10.69 11.64
CA CYS A 75 0.74 -11.60 11.78
C CYS A 75 -0.01 -11.83 10.47
N PHE A 76 0.23 -10.98 9.45
CA PHE A 76 -0.50 -10.97 8.19
C PHE A 76 0.41 -11.29 7.00
N ASP A 77 -0.19 -11.80 5.92
CA ASP A 77 0.43 -11.73 4.59
C ASP A 77 0.55 -10.27 4.13
N VAL A 78 1.31 -10.07 3.04
CA VAL A 78 1.59 -8.73 2.50
C VAL A 78 0.32 -7.97 2.07
N GLY A 79 -0.68 -8.69 1.56
CA GLY A 79 -1.93 -8.08 1.10
C GLY A 79 -2.78 -7.57 2.26
N HIS A 80 -3.04 -8.40 3.27
CA HIS A 80 -3.82 -8.00 4.44
C HIS A 80 -3.13 -6.89 5.23
N HIS A 81 -1.79 -6.94 5.39
CA HIS A 81 -1.01 -5.85 5.96
C HIS A 81 -1.23 -4.53 5.22
N SER A 82 -1.14 -4.54 3.89
CA SER A 82 -1.37 -3.33 3.08
C SER A 82 -2.80 -2.78 3.19
N LEU A 83 -3.81 -3.66 3.30
CA LEU A 83 -5.20 -3.25 3.51
C LEU A 83 -5.41 -2.65 4.91
N ALA A 84 -4.77 -3.20 5.94
CA ALA A 84 -4.78 -2.62 7.29
C ALA A 84 -4.11 -1.23 7.30
N ALA A 85 -2.97 -1.08 6.62
CA ALA A 85 -2.29 0.21 6.48
C ALA A 85 -3.20 1.29 5.85
N ILE A 86 -4.03 0.95 4.84
CA ILE A 86 -5.01 1.88 4.27
C ILE A 86 -6.01 2.36 5.33
N SER A 87 -6.50 1.46 6.18
CA SER A 87 -7.46 1.82 7.24
C SER A 87 -6.84 2.84 8.18
N HIS A 88 -5.61 2.60 8.64
CA HIS A 88 -4.87 3.54 9.50
C HIS A 88 -4.58 4.87 8.80
N ILE A 89 -4.23 4.86 7.49
CA ILE A 89 -4.04 6.09 6.71
C ILE A 89 -5.31 6.94 6.66
N ASN A 90 -6.48 6.34 6.53
CA ASN A 90 -7.72 7.09 6.46
C ASN A 90 -8.01 7.83 7.77
N ASP A 91 -7.77 7.18 8.91
CA ASP A 91 -7.95 7.78 10.24
C ASP A 91 -6.87 8.83 10.53
N LEU A 92 -5.59 8.52 10.33
CA LEU A 92 -4.47 9.44 10.55
C LEU A 92 -4.52 10.66 9.63
N GLY A 93 -4.88 10.47 8.35
CA GLY A 93 -4.97 11.55 7.38
C GLY A 93 -6.11 12.51 7.65
N GLU A 94 -7.22 12.03 8.23
CA GLU A 94 -8.32 12.87 8.71
C GLU A 94 -7.90 13.69 9.93
N GLN A 95 -7.27 13.06 10.91
CA GLN A 95 -6.76 13.72 12.12
C GLN A 95 -5.69 14.78 11.82
N ALA A 96 -4.81 14.52 10.84
CA ALA A 96 -3.77 15.45 10.41
C ALA A 96 -4.29 16.61 9.55
N GLY A 97 -5.56 16.58 9.14
CA GLY A 97 -6.17 17.60 8.30
C GLY A 97 -5.63 17.66 6.87
N PHE A 98 -5.13 16.54 6.33
CA PHE A 98 -4.65 16.49 4.96
C PHE A 98 -5.77 16.73 3.95
N ARG A 99 -5.41 17.46 2.87
CA ARG A 99 -6.33 17.72 1.74
C ARG A 99 -6.67 16.41 1.02
N THR A 100 -7.79 16.40 0.34
CA THR A 100 -8.28 15.22 -0.40
C THR A 100 -7.21 14.61 -1.31
N LYS A 101 -6.43 15.42 -2.04
CA LYS A 101 -5.36 14.92 -2.93
C LYS A 101 -4.26 14.21 -2.14
N GLU A 102 -3.84 14.76 -1.02
CA GLU A 102 -2.83 14.17 -0.13
C GLU A 102 -3.31 12.84 0.46
N ARG A 103 -4.57 12.79 0.90
CA ARG A 103 -5.20 11.54 1.39
C ARG A 103 -5.25 10.45 0.31
N VAL A 104 -5.55 10.83 -0.93
CA VAL A 104 -5.50 9.88 -2.07
C VAL A 104 -4.08 9.37 -2.28
N MET A 105 -3.08 10.26 -2.30
CA MET A 105 -1.68 9.86 -2.45
C MET A 105 -1.22 8.91 -1.35
N LEU A 106 -1.59 9.18 -0.09
CA LEU A 106 -1.30 8.33 1.05
C LEU A 106 -1.98 6.96 0.95
N ALA A 107 -3.26 6.91 0.58
CA ALA A 107 -3.99 5.66 0.44
C ALA A 107 -3.38 4.75 -0.63
N TYR A 108 -2.96 5.32 -1.78
CA TYR A 108 -2.24 4.55 -2.80
C TYR A 108 -0.82 4.19 -2.36
N ALA A 109 -0.14 5.03 -1.59
CA ALA A 109 1.15 4.68 -1.02
C ALA A 109 1.01 3.51 -0.04
N ALA A 110 0.01 3.50 0.84
CA ALA A 110 -0.27 2.39 1.75
C ALA A 110 -0.67 1.10 1.02
N LEU A 111 -1.51 1.20 -0.03
CA LEU A 111 -1.88 0.04 -0.84
C LEU A 111 -0.67 -0.63 -1.51
N LEU A 112 0.32 0.16 -1.93
CA LEU A 112 1.39 -0.28 -2.83
C LEU A 112 2.79 -0.28 -2.18
N HIS A 113 2.96 0.11 -0.89
CA HIS A 113 4.30 0.22 -0.29
C HIS A 113 5.08 -1.08 -0.37
N ASP A 114 4.40 -2.18 -0.19
CA ASP A 114 4.95 -3.54 -0.16
C ASP A 114 4.70 -4.36 -1.44
N VAL A 115 4.25 -3.72 -2.52
CA VAL A 115 3.86 -4.39 -3.78
C VAL A 115 4.97 -5.21 -4.44
N ALA A 116 6.22 -4.99 -4.09
CA ALA A 116 7.36 -5.75 -4.60
C ALA A 116 7.83 -6.88 -3.65
N LYS A 117 7.33 -6.98 -2.42
CA LYS A 117 7.68 -8.08 -1.51
C LYS A 117 7.53 -9.47 -2.14
N PRO A 118 6.44 -9.77 -2.91
CA PRO A 118 6.33 -11.05 -3.60
C PRO A 118 7.50 -11.39 -4.53
N ASP A 119 8.07 -10.37 -5.20
CA ASP A 119 9.17 -10.56 -6.15
C ASP A 119 10.55 -10.54 -5.46
N CYS A 120 10.63 -10.06 -4.21
CA CYS A 120 11.87 -9.89 -3.45
C CYS A 120 12.05 -10.93 -2.34
N LYS A 121 11.06 -11.82 -2.12
CA LYS A 121 11.07 -12.79 -1.04
C LYS A 121 12.24 -13.75 -1.16
N GLN A 122 13.02 -13.85 -0.11
CA GLN A 122 14.07 -14.85 0.09
C GLN A 122 13.91 -15.43 1.48
N VAL A 123 14.02 -16.74 1.62
CA VAL A 123 13.93 -17.43 2.90
C VAL A 123 15.32 -17.94 3.24
N ASP A 124 15.81 -17.65 4.43
CA ASP A 124 17.11 -18.14 4.90
C ASP A 124 17.03 -19.56 5.44
N ASP A 125 18.18 -20.10 5.87
CA ASP A 125 18.29 -21.46 6.41
C ASP A 125 17.53 -21.64 7.73
N GLU A 126 17.16 -20.57 8.41
CA GLU A 126 16.37 -20.55 9.65
C GLU A 126 14.85 -20.46 9.37
N GLY A 127 14.46 -20.35 8.08
CA GLY A 127 13.07 -20.23 7.66
C GLY A 127 12.51 -18.80 7.76
N ILE A 128 13.35 -17.79 7.95
CA ILE A 128 12.96 -16.39 8.07
C ILE A 128 12.93 -15.74 6.68
N ALA A 129 11.84 -15.05 6.37
CA ALA A 129 11.70 -14.34 5.11
C ALA A 129 12.37 -12.96 5.14
N HIS A 130 13.12 -12.66 4.09
CA HIS A 130 13.77 -11.37 3.85
C HIS A 130 13.28 -10.77 2.53
N PHE A 131 13.14 -9.44 2.49
CA PHE A 131 12.59 -8.71 1.34
C PHE A 131 13.53 -7.59 0.90
N TYR A 132 14.77 -7.94 0.57
CA TYR A 132 15.82 -6.96 0.25
C TYR A 132 15.45 -6.08 -0.94
N LYS A 133 15.63 -4.74 -0.76
CA LYS A 133 15.36 -3.71 -1.78
C LYS A 133 13.90 -3.63 -2.25
N HIS A 134 12.94 -4.21 -1.49
CA HIS A 134 11.53 -4.09 -1.86
C HIS A 134 11.06 -2.63 -2.01
N PRO A 135 11.55 -1.60 -1.26
CA PRO A 135 11.11 -0.23 -1.45
C PRO A 135 11.51 0.35 -2.81
N GLU A 136 12.73 0.05 -3.28
CA GLU A 136 13.21 0.51 -4.59
C GLU A 136 12.45 -0.17 -5.74
N TYR A 137 12.30 -1.48 -5.69
CA TYR A 137 11.52 -2.24 -6.67
C TYR A 137 10.03 -1.90 -6.57
N GLY A 138 9.51 -1.70 -5.37
CA GLY A 138 8.13 -1.28 -5.11
C GLY A 138 7.83 0.06 -5.74
N ALA A 139 8.68 1.06 -5.57
CA ALA A 139 8.52 2.36 -6.20
C ALA A 139 8.49 2.25 -7.75
N LYS A 140 9.34 1.39 -8.35
CA LYS A 140 9.33 1.14 -9.79
C LYS A 140 8.04 0.46 -10.25
N LYS A 141 7.58 -0.56 -9.53
CA LYS A 141 6.36 -1.32 -9.84
C LYS A 141 5.11 -0.45 -9.66
N ALA A 142 5.02 0.30 -8.57
CA ALA A 142 3.95 1.24 -8.30
C ALA A 142 3.84 2.33 -9.38
N ARG A 143 4.96 2.82 -9.91
CA ARG A 143 4.96 3.76 -11.05
C ARG A 143 4.23 3.17 -12.26
N GLY A 144 4.46 1.90 -12.57
CA GLY A 144 3.78 1.20 -13.67
C GLY A 144 2.27 1.09 -13.41
N ILE A 145 1.88 0.70 -12.19
CA ILE A 145 0.49 0.56 -11.76
C ILE A 145 -0.25 1.91 -11.86
N LEU A 146 0.33 2.97 -11.28
CA LEU A 146 -0.29 4.30 -11.27
C LEU A 146 -0.43 4.89 -12.69
N ARG A 147 0.54 4.66 -13.57
CA ARG A 147 0.45 5.05 -14.98
C ARG A 147 -0.62 4.25 -15.73
N ARG A 148 -0.74 2.94 -15.46
CA ARG A 148 -1.81 2.08 -16.00
C ARG A 148 -3.17 2.61 -15.58
N LEU A 149 -3.31 3.09 -14.35
CA LEU A 149 -4.51 3.72 -13.81
C LEU A 149 -4.68 5.20 -14.22
N LYS A 150 -3.79 5.73 -15.09
CA LYS A 150 -3.88 7.11 -15.62
C LYS A 150 -3.82 8.21 -14.57
N PHE A 151 -3.00 8.05 -13.53
CA PHE A 151 -2.69 9.13 -12.60
C PHE A 151 -1.80 10.19 -13.23
N ASP A 152 -1.94 11.43 -12.75
CA ASP A 152 -1.07 12.55 -13.12
C ASP A 152 0.37 12.35 -12.61
N ASN A 153 1.31 13.09 -13.24
CA ASN A 153 2.73 12.94 -12.95
C ASN A 153 3.10 13.31 -11.50
N GLU A 154 2.41 14.30 -10.90
CA GLU A 154 2.64 14.73 -9.52
C GLU A 154 2.25 13.60 -8.56
N THR A 155 1.06 13.03 -8.72
CA THR A 155 0.60 11.90 -7.91
C THR A 155 1.55 10.71 -8.06
N VAL A 156 1.96 10.36 -9.28
CA VAL A 156 2.91 9.27 -9.53
C VAL A 156 4.25 9.54 -8.84
N ALA A 157 4.81 10.75 -8.96
CA ALA A 157 6.08 11.11 -8.35
C ALA A 157 6.01 11.03 -6.82
N THR A 158 4.98 11.63 -6.22
CA THR A 158 4.77 11.64 -4.76
C THR A 158 4.62 10.23 -4.22
N VAL A 159 3.69 9.44 -4.73
CA VAL A 159 3.44 8.07 -4.25
C VAL A 159 4.68 7.20 -4.37
N THR A 160 5.39 7.25 -5.50
CA THR A 160 6.61 6.45 -5.68
C THR A 160 7.77 6.92 -4.79
N THR A 161 7.83 8.18 -4.42
CA THR A 161 8.79 8.70 -3.43
C THR A 161 8.45 8.19 -2.03
N LEU A 162 7.19 8.27 -1.62
CA LEU A 162 6.73 7.73 -0.33
C LEU A 162 7.07 6.23 -0.21
N ILE A 163 6.76 5.43 -1.24
CA ILE A 163 7.08 4.00 -1.28
C ILE A 163 8.58 3.75 -1.19
N ARG A 164 9.39 4.51 -1.90
CA ARG A 164 10.86 4.34 -1.90
C ARG A 164 11.48 4.53 -0.52
N TYR A 165 10.88 5.41 0.31
CA TYR A 165 11.46 5.81 1.59
C TYR A 165 10.65 5.34 2.81
N HIS A 166 9.57 4.56 2.62
CA HIS A 166 8.71 4.13 3.73
C HIS A 166 9.46 3.31 4.80
N ASP A 167 10.37 2.45 4.38
CA ASP A 167 11.15 1.56 5.26
C ASP A 167 12.37 2.26 5.89
N ARG A 168 12.65 3.52 5.54
CA ARG A 168 13.74 4.29 6.15
C ARG A 168 13.33 4.89 7.48
N ARG A 169 13.10 4.02 8.45
CA ARG A 169 12.74 4.41 9.81
C ARG A 169 13.98 4.87 10.58
N HIS A 170 13.81 5.88 11.43
CA HIS A 170 14.87 6.35 12.32
C HIS A 170 15.03 5.49 13.57
N GLU A 171 14.32 4.37 13.67
CA GLU A 171 14.28 3.48 14.84
C GLU A 171 15.67 3.00 15.27
N ASN A 172 16.56 2.72 14.31
CA ASN A 172 17.95 2.39 14.63
C ASN A 172 18.71 3.49 15.39
N CYS A 173 18.13 4.69 15.50
CA CYS A 173 18.70 5.80 16.23
C CYS A 173 18.01 6.08 17.56
N VAL A 174 16.82 5.50 17.79
CA VAL A 174 15.99 5.74 18.99
C VAL A 174 15.97 4.53 19.92
N LEU A 175 16.11 3.31 19.39
CA LEU A 175 16.07 2.06 20.18
C LEU A 175 17.45 1.55 20.63
N SER A 176 18.53 2.29 20.40
CA SER A 176 19.81 1.98 21.03
C SER A 176 19.79 2.43 22.48
N ASP A 177 20.28 1.61 23.41
CA ASP A 177 20.43 1.94 24.84
C ASP A 177 21.24 3.22 25.08
N GLU A 178 21.96 3.71 24.07
CA GLU A 178 22.59 5.03 24.02
C GLU A 178 22.00 5.89 22.88
N PRO A 179 21.23 6.95 23.18
CA PRO A 179 20.72 7.85 22.17
C PRO A 179 21.88 8.52 21.41
N GLN A 180 21.93 8.31 20.07
CA GLN A 180 22.94 8.94 19.21
C GLN A 180 22.34 10.12 18.42
N PRO A 181 22.08 11.25 19.08
CA PRO A 181 21.31 12.36 18.49
C PRO A 181 21.98 12.97 17.24
N ARG A 182 23.31 12.88 17.13
CA ARG A 182 24.05 13.35 15.94
C ARG A 182 23.77 12.45 14.72
N LYS A 183 23.79 11.13 14.88
CA LYS A 183 23.50 10.18 13.80
C LYS A 183 22.05 10.27 13.35
N ALA A 184 21.11 10.39 14.29
CA ALA A 184 19.69 10.59 14.02
C ALA A 184 19.45 11.88 13.20
N LYS A 185 20.06 13.00 13.61
CA LYS A 185 19.96 14.27 12.86
C LYS A 185 20.55 14.16 11.45
N GLN A 186 21.67 13.46 11.29
CA GLN A 186 22.28 13.26 9.97
C GLN A 186 21.40 12.37 9.06
N ALA A 187 20.85 11.28 9.60
CA ALA A 187 19.95 10.38 8.88
C ALA A 187 18.68 11.15 8.45
N MET A 188 18.08 11.93 9.34
CA MET A 188 16.93 12.78 9.03
C MET A 188 17.24 13.78 7.92
N ARG A 189 18.36 14.52 8.01
CA ARG A 189 18.75 15.45 6.95
C ARG A 189 18.95 14.77 5.60
N ARG A 190 19.56 13.58 5.57
CA ARG A 190 19.69 12.79 4.34
C ARG A 190 18.34 12.40 3.76
N LEU A 191 17.41 11.96 4.61
CA LEU A 191 16.06 11.60 4.20
C LEU A 191 15.32 12.81 3.63
N MET A 192 15.35 13.95 4.32
CA MET A 192 14.74 15.21 3.86
C MET A 192 15.31 15.68 2.51
N ASN A 193 16.63 15.58 2.32
CA ASN A 193 17.27 15.92 1.06
C ASN A 193 16.90 14.98 -0.09
N GLN A 194 16.66 13.69 0.20
CA GLN A 194 16.36 12.67 -0.80
C GLN A 194 14.88 12.60 -1.16
N ALA A 195 14.01 12.69 -0.16
CA ALA A 195 12.57 12.57 -0.34
C ALA A 195 11.88 13.93 -0.61
N GLY A 196 12.50 15.03 -0.19
CA GLY A 196 11.92 16.36 -0.19
C GLY A 196 11.28 16.71 1.15
N THR A 197 11.59 17.90 1.67
CA THR A 197 11.10 18.35 2.98
C THR A 197 9.56 18.41 3.03
N ASP A 198 8.93 18.82 1.93
CA ASP A 198 7.48 18.98 1.83
C ASP A 198 6.72 17.64 1.92
N LEU A 199 7.39 16.52 1.62
CA LEU A 199 6.79 15.18 1.71
C LEU A 199 6.94 14.53 3.08
N MET A 200 7.70 15.13 4.00
CA MET A 200 7.95 14.54 5.33
C MET A 200 6.68 14.26 6.12
N PRO A 201 5.67 15.15 6.18
CA PRO A 201 4.43 14.85 6.89
C PRO A 201 3.72 13.61 6.33
N LEU A 202 3.64 13.49 5.00
CA LEU A 202 3.04 12.32 4.34
C LEU A 202 3.86 11.05 4.59
N LEU A 203 5.18 11.14 4.51
CA LEU A 203 6.06 9.99 4.74
C LEU A 203 5.95 9.46 6.16
N PHE A 204 5.96 10.35 7.16
CA PHE A 204 5.80 9.92 8.56
C PHE A 204 4.42 9.31 8.84
N THR A 205 3.37 9.86 8.23
CA THR A 205 2.03 9.28 8.35
C THR A 205 1.97 7.87 7.72
N LEU A 206 2.62 7.67 6.56
CA LEU A 206 2.74 6.35 5.96
C LEU A 206 3.51 5.37 6.87
N GLN A 207 4.66 5.80 7.40
CA GLN A 207 5.47 4.98 8.31
C GLN A 207 4.72 4.63 9.60
N GLN A 208 3.93 5.55 10.13
CA GLN A 208 3.09 5.29 11.31
C GLN A 208 1.99 4.29 10.99
N ALA A 209 1.31 4.40 9.85
CA ALA A 209 0.28 3.47 9.43
C ALA A 209 0.83 2.06 9.19
N ASP A 210 2.02 1.96 8.59
CA ASP A 210 2.74 0.72 8.36
C ASP A 210 3.13 0.01 9.69
N LEU A 211 3.47 0.77 10.73
CA LEU A 211 3.76 0.23 12.06
C LEU A 211 2.52 -0.27 12.81
N LEU A 212 1.34 0.27 12.51
CA LEU A 212 0.07 -0.06 13.17
C LEU A 212 -0.66 -1.24 12.48
N SER A 213 -0.20 -1.67 11.32
CA SER A 213 -0.86 -2.68 10.47
C SER A 213 -0.35 -4.13 10.62
#